data_6e6deca06330c806d3ec16996a0564d8
#
_entry.id   6e6deca06330c806d3ec16996a0564d8
#
_cell.length_a   1.000
_cell.length_b   1.000
_cell.length_c   1.000
_cell.angle_alpha   90.00
_cell.angle_beta   90.00
_cell.angle_gamma   90.00
#
_symmetry.space_group_name_H-M   'P 1'
#
loop_
_entity.id
_entity.type
_entity.pdbx_description
1 polymer ?
#
loop_
_entity_poly.entity_id
_entity_poly.type
_entity_poly.pdbx_seq_one_letter_code
_entity_poly.pdbx_strand_id
1 'polypeptide(L)'
;DPSFHLSPFTSHEFCHRRLLARIHRLTIGRLRKEIEPVTAAEFMRFLFQWQHAAPGARLHGEAGLLEVVKQLGGFEAAASAWESQILRVRMAKYQPEWLDRLCLSGALMWGRLTPHPRLMQELNPVQGRRVIPTRVAPVGIFAREDGPVLLAAAGEELARLDLSARLSGSAQAIRGCLQARGASFFSELLHGTRLLASEVENGLWELVAAGLVTADGFDNLRSLIDPKRRCAEASDRSRRPRHVGGRWSLLRPMENHQPSSDSSQQSNSAPATEHLARQLLQRYGVVFRDLLGRESMVSSWRDLLVCYRRLELMGEIRGGRFVSGFTGEQFALPGALEALRALKKRPGAATQQDIKISAADPLNLAGLILPGPRIAAVPSNFVVFRDGMVVRTVTGRETNDRQVSPVVEVGRVGG
;
A
#
# COMPACT_ATOMS: atom_id res chain seq x y z
N ASP A 1 28.41 -64.06 17.06
CA ASP A 1 28.46 -62.64 17.50
C ASP A 1 27.19 -61.91 17.08
N PRO A 2 26.35 -61.46 18.04
CA PRO A 2 25.21 -60.66 17.71
C PRO A 2 25.65 -59.17 17.63
N SER A 3 25.70 -58.62 16.42
CA SER A 3 25.87 -57.22 16.16
C SER A 3 24.66 -56.44 16.71
N PHE A 4 24.86 -55.78 17.84
CA PHE A 4 23.93 -54.77 18.35
C PHE A 4 23.90 -53.57 17.42
N HIS A 5 22.90 -53.48 16.56
CA HIS A 5 22.54 -52.24 15.90
C HIS A 5 21.91 -51.30 16.97
N LEU A 6 22.73 -50.40 17.50
CA LEU A 6 22.24 -49.25 18.25
C LEU A 6 21.48 -48.34 17.29
N SER A 7 20.17 -48.44 17.34
CA SER A 7 19.29 -47.43 16.75
C SER A 7 19.61 -46.06 17.35
N PRO A 8 19.74 -44.96 16.56
CA PRO A 8 19.95 -43.65 17.13
C PRO A 8 18.68 -43.29 17.91
N PHE A 9 18.73 -43.45 19.22
CA PHE A 9 17.70 -42.96 20.12
C PHE A 9 17.65 -41.43 19.96
N THR A 10 16.62 -40.92 19.31
CA THR A 10 16.19 -39.55 19.46
C THR A 10 15.75 -39.40 20.91
N SER A 11 16.65 -38.97 21.78
CA SER A 11 16.31 -38.65 23.17
C SER A 11 15.40 -37.44 23.14
N HIS A 12 14.10 -37.68 23.35
CA HIS A 12 13.16 -36.59 23.60
C HIS A 12 13.45 -36.03 25.01
N GLU A 13 14.00 -34.83 25.03
CA GLU A 13 14.18 -34.10 26.28
C GLU A 13 12.84 -33.46 26.68
N PHE A 14 12.36 -33.76 27.86
CA PHE A 14 11.16 -33.17 28.43
C PHE A 14 11.50 -32.03 29.36
N CYS A 15 10.91 -30.84 29.10
CA CYS A 15 11.05 -29.68 29.94
C CYS A 15 9.68 -29.29 30.54
N HIS A 16 9.69 -28.92 31.82
CA HIS A 16 8.48 -28.40 32.45
C HIS A 16 8.00 -27.12 31.76
N ARG A 17 6.72 -27.05 31.36
CA ARG A 17 6.12 -25.97 30.56
C ARG A 17 6.44 -24.56 31.14
N ARG A 18 6.39 -24.37 32.46
CA ARG A 18 6.72 -23.07 33.09
C ARG A 18 8.21 -22.73 32.98
N LEU A 19 9.08 -23.73 33.06
CA LEU A 19 10.54 -23.52 32.87
C LEU A 19 10.84 -23.18 31.43
N LEU A 20 10.28 -23.89 30.48
CA LEU A 20 10.42 -23.57 29.04
C LEU A 20 9.95 -22.15 28.72
N ALA A 21 8.79 -21.74 29.23
CA ALA A 21 8.27 -20.37 29.06
C ALA A 21 9.19 -19.31 29.71
N ARG A 22 9.81 -19.63 30.85
CA ARG A 22 10.80 -18.74 31.51
C ARG A 22 12.08 -18.62 30.68
N ILE A 23 12.63 -19.76 30.22
CA ILE A 23 13.83 -19.78 29.37
C ILE A 23 13.57 -18.97 28.10
N HIS A 24 12.45 -19.23 27.42
CA HIS A 24 12.07 -18.51 26.21
C HIS A 24 11.99 -16.99 26.45
N ARG A 25 11.33 -16.55 27.53
CA ARG A 25 11.23 -15.13 27.89
C ARG A 25 12.59 -14.49 28.17
N LEU A 26 13.47 -15.20 28.89
CA LEU A 26 14.82 -14.72 29.18
C LEU A 26 15.67 -14.63 27.92
N THR A 27 15.57 -15.61 27.01
CA THR A 27 16.27 -15.62 25.72
C THR A 27 15.82 -14.45 24.84
N ILE A 28 14.52 -14.23 24.70
CA ILE A 28 13.99 -13.07 23.97
C ILE A 28 14.47 -11.77 24.62
N GLY A 29 14.40 -11.66 25.94
CA GLY A 29 14.86 -10.46 26.66
C GLY A 29 16.34 -10.18 26.46
N ARG A 30 17.20 -11.20 26.40
CA ARG A 30 18.64 -11.08 26.11
C ARG A 30 18.85 -10.64 24.65
N LEU A 31 18.22 -11.31 23.69
CA LEU A 31 18.32 -10.97 22.27
C LEU A 31 17.88 -9.52 21.98
N ARG A 32 16.83 -9.04 22.67
CA ARG A 32 16.37 -7.64 22.56
C ARG A 32 17.39 -6.64 23.08
N LYS A 33 18.20 -6.98 24.11
CA LYS A 33 19.24 -6.11 24.68
C LYS A 33 20.52 -6.04 23.82
N GLU A 34 20.79 -7.07 23.02
CA GLU A 34 21.97 -7.14 22.15
C GLU A 34 21.82 -6.32 20.85
N ILE A 35 20.67 -5.66 20.65
CA ILE A 35 20.40 -4.86 19.47
C ILE A 35 20.92 -3.44 19.67
N GLU A 36 21.85 -3.03 18.82
CA GLU A 36 22.25 -1.65 18.68
C GLU A 36 21.35 -0.92 17.69
N PRO A 37 20.55 0.08 18.13
CA PRO A 37 19.66 0.81 17.23
C PRO A 37 20.42 1.58 16.16
N VAL A 38 19.81 1.73 15.00
CA VAL A 38 20.24 2.64 13.93
C VAL A 38 19.54 4.00 14.08
N THR A 39 20.09 5.05 13.50
CA THR A 39 19.46 6.36 13.41
C THR A 39 18.31 6.35 12.41
N ALA A 40 17.41 7.34 12.47
CA ALA A 40 16.34 7.50 11.48
C ALA A 40 16.90 7.67 10.04
N ALA A 41 18.02 8.36 9.87
CA ALA A 41 18.69 8.50 8.57
C ALA A 41 19.22 7.16 8.03
N GLU A 42 19.86 6.36 8.89
CA GLU A 42 20.31 5.01 8.53
C GLU A 42 19.14 4.10 8.19
N PHE A 43 18.04 4.22 8.92
CA PHE A 43 16.81 3.48 8.62
C PHE A 43 16.23 3.91 7.26
N MET A 44 16.23 5.19 6.91
CA MET A 44 15.84 5.64 5.58
C MET A 44 16.72 5.07 4.47
N ARG A 45 18.06 5.04 4.67
CA ARG A 45 18.98 4.39 3.71
C ARG A 45 18.66 2.91 3.52
N PHE A 46 18.35 2.21 4.62
CA PHE A 46 17.87 0.84 4.57
C PHE A 46 16.56 0.75 3.76
N LEU A 47 15.57 1.59 4.03
CA LEU A 47 14.28 1.56 3.35
C LEU A 47 14.39 1.80 1.83
N PHE A 48 15.30 2.68 1.39
CA PHE A 48 15.55 2.87 -0.05
C PHE A 48 16.09 1.61 -0.72
N GLN A 49 16.91 0.83 -0.04
CA GLN A 49 17.38 -0.45 -0.55
C GLN A 49 16.30 -1.52 -0.44
N TRP A 50 15.64 -1.61 0.70
CA TRP A 50 14.61 -2.60 1.01
C TRP A 50 13.40 -2.51 0.07
N GLN A 51 12.98 -1.30 -0.27
CA GLN A 51 11.88 -1.05 -1.22
C GLN A 51 12.37 -0.76 -2.64
N HIS A 52 13.57 -1.13 -3.00
CA HIS A 52 14.13 -1.06 -4.36
C HIS A 52 14.17 0.37 -4.97
N ALA A 53 14.10 1.41 -4.15
CA ALA A 53 14.14 2.80 -4.61
C ALA A 53 15.57 3.34 -4.78
N ALA A 54 16.58 2.71 -4.16
CA ALA A 54 17.97 3.04 -4.39
C ALA A 54 18.42 2.62 -5.80
N PRO A 55 19.26 3.41 -6.50
CA PRO A 55 19.64 3.14 -7.89
C PRO A 55 20.20 1.74 -8.14
N GLY A 56 20.99 1.19 -7.21
CA GLY A 56 21.57 -0.14 -7.30
C GLY A 56 20.65 -1.30 -6.88
N ALA A 57 19.45 -1.00 -6.35
CA ALA A 57 18.50 -2.00 -5.86
C ALA A 57 17.27 -2.19 -6.76
N ARG A 58 17.18 -1.46 -7.86
CA ARG A 58 16.01 -1.49 -8.77
C ARG A 58 15.83 -2.86 -9.40
N LEU A 59 14.59 -3.31 -9.47
CA LEU A 59 14.23 -4.59 -10.07
C LEU A 59 14.02 -4.48 -11.58
N HIS A 60 13.96 -5.63 -12.26
CA HIS A 60 13.85 -5.73 -13.71
C HIS A 60 12.69 -6.64 -14.11
N GLY A 61 12.07 -6.34 -15.24
CA GLY A 61 11.08 -7.21 -15.87
C GLY A 61 9.76 -7.32 -15.11
N GLU A 62 8.91 -8.18 -15.61
CA GLU A 62 7.55 -8.39 -15.10
C GLU A 62 7.56 -9.06 -13.71
N ALA A 63 8.47 -10.02 -13.50
CA ALA A 63 8.64 -10.68 -12.20
C ALA A 63 9.06 -9.67 -11.11
N GLY A 64 10.01 -8.77 -11.42
CA GLY A 64 10.41 -7.70 -10.51
C GLY A 64 9.26 -6.72 -10.21
N LEU A 65 8.41 -6.42 -11.20
CA LEU A 65 7.22 -5.60 -10.99
C LEU A 65 6.23 -6.28 -10.05
N LEU A 66 5.99 -7.58 -10.21
CA LEU A 66 5.13 -8.36 -9.32
C LEU A 66 5.64 -8.32 -7.87
N GLU A 67 6.96 -8.46 -7.68
CA GLU A 67 7.60 -8.38 -6.36
C GLU A 67 7.40 -7.00 -5.73
N VAL A 68 7.64 -5.92 -6.47
CA VAL A 68 7.39 -4.55 -5.99
C VAL A 68 5.93 -4.36 -5.58
N VAL A 69 4.98 -4.82 -6.40
CA VAL A 69 3.56 -4.68 -6.08
C VAL A 69 3.16 -5.51 -4.86
N LYS A 70 3.66 -6.74 -4.74
CA LYS A 70 3.43 -7.56 -3.54
C LYS A 70 3.99 -6.88 -2.28
N GLN A 71 5.16 -6.27 -2.36
CA GLN A 71 5.74 -5.52 -1.23
C GLN A 71 4.91 -4.29 -0.86
N LEU A 72 4.33 -3.60 -1.83
CA LEU A 72 3.50 -2.41 -1.61
C LEU A 72 2.00 -2.73 -1.46
N GLY A 73 1.60 -3.99 -1.51
CA GLY A 73 0.20 -4.43 -1.45
C GLY A 73 -0.57 -3.78 -0.29
N GLY A 74 -1.78 -3.28 -0.57
CA GLY A 74 -2.59 -2.56 0.42
C GLY A 74 -2.22 -1.09 0.65
N PHE A 75 -1.11 -0.58 0.10
CA PHE A 75 -0.82 0.84 0.12
C PHE A 75 -1.65 1.58 -0.94
N GLU A 76 -2.25 2.70 -0.56
CA GLU A 76 -3.03 3.53 -1.47
C GLU A 76 -2.29 4.82 -1.80
N ALA A 77 -2.17 5.07 -3.10
CA ALA A 77 -1.60 6.30 -3.62
C ALA A 77 -2.49 6.87 -4.73
N ALA A 78 -2.30 8.15 -5.06
CA ALA A 78 -2.98 8.74 -6.20
C ALA A 78 -2.78 7.88 -7.45
N ALA A 79 -3.87 7.54 -8.14
CA ALA A 79 -3.84 6.65 -9.29
C ALA A 79 -2.80 7.05 -10.35
N SER A 80 -2.63 8.36 -10.58
CA SER A 80 -1.63 8.91 -11.51
C SER A 80 -0.18 8.77 -11.03
N ALA A 81 0.06 8.59 -9.72
CA ALA A 81 1.41 8.48 -9.17
C ALA A 81 2.01 7.07 -9.34
N TRP A 82 1.18 6.04 -9.41
CA TRP A 82 1.67 4.66 -9.46
C TRP A 82 2.68 4.44 -10.59
N GLU A 83 2.28 4.62 -11.82
CA GLU A 83 3.14 4.35 -12.97
C GLU A 83 4.15 5.45 -13.25
N SER A 84 3.76 6.70 -13.04
CA SER A 84 4.62 7.84 -13.36
C SER A 84 5.76 8.05 -12.37
N GLN A 85 5.61 7.58 -11.11
CA GLN A 85 6.49 7.92 -10.01
C GLN A 85 6.86 6.69 -9.16
N ILE A 86 5.89 5.98 -8.55
CA ILE A 86 6.15 4.95 -7.54
C ILE A 86 6.82 3.72 -8.15
N LEU A 87 6.28 3.17 -9.24
CA LEU A 87 6.85 2.01 -9.91
C LEU A 87 8.15 2.35 -10.63
N ARG A 88 8.22 3.52 -11.29
CA ARG A 88 9.44 3.94 -12.02
C ARG A 88 10.67 4.12 -11.14
N VAL A 89 10.51 4.50 -9.89
CA VAL A 89 11.66 4.65 -9.00
C VAL A 89 12.23 3.29 -8.58
N ARG A 90 11.40 2.25 -8.57
CA ARG A 90 11.73 0.87 -8.16
C ARG A 90 12.13 -0.06 -9.30
N MET A 91 11.82 0.32 -10.53
CA MET A 91 12.09 -0.47 -11.73
C MET A 91 13.16 0.20 -12.58
N ALA A 92 14.15 -0.58 -13.05
CA ALA A 92 15.23 -0.04 -13.89
C ALA A 92 14.72 0.46 -15.26
N LYS A 93 13.76 -0.26 -15.86
CA LYS A 93 13.09 0.10 -17.11
C LYS A 93 11.62 -0.30 -16.99
N TYR A 94 10.79 0.57 -16.43
CA TYR A 94 9.37 0.32 -16.29
C TYR A 94 8.65 0.37 -17.65
N GLN A 95 7.84 -0.64 -17.94
CA GLN A 95 6.96 -0.71 -19.10
C GLN A 95 5.50 -0.91 -18.64
N PRO A 96 4.57 -0.05 -19.06
CA PRO A 96 3.16 -0.14 -18.66
C PRO A 96 2.51 -1.47 -19.03
N GLU A 97 2.95 -2.09 -20.12
CA GLU A 97 2.44 -3.36 -20.62
C GLU A 97 2.66 -4.53 -19.64
N TRP A 98 3.66 -4.45 -18.78
CA TRP A 98 3.89 -5.46 -17.74
C TRP A 98 2.78 -5.44 -16.70
N LEU A 99 2.38 -4.23 -16.27
CA LEU A 99 1.29 -4.08 -15.31
C LEU A 99 -0.03 -4.56 -15.91
N ASP A 100 -0.28 -4.24 -17.18
CA ASP A 100 -1.50 -4.69 -17.88
C ASP A 100 -1.54 -6.21 -17.98
N ARG A 101 -0.43 -6.86 -18.37
CA ARG A 101 -0.35 -8.33 -18.43
C ARG A 101 -0.58 -8.98 -17.06
N LEU A 102 0.03 -8.44 -16.00
CA LEU A 102 -0.16 -8.96 -14.64
C LEU A 102 -1.60 -8.80 -14.14
N CYS A 103 -2.27 -7.72 -14.51
CA CYS A 103 -3.69 -7.54 -14.21
C CYS A 103 -4.58 -8.49 -15.03
N LEU A 104 -4.36 -8.57 -16.35
CA LEU A 104 -5.13 -9.43 -17.25
C LEU A 104 -4.95 -10.93 -16.97
N SER A 105 -3.75 -11.35 -16.55
CA SER A 105 -3.50 -12.72 -16.11
C SER A 105 -4.16 -13.07 -14.78
N GLY A 106 -4.68 -12.08 -14.06
CA GLY A 106 -5.28 -12.26 -12.74
C GLY A 106 -4.25 -12.36 -11.59
N ALA A 107 -2.96 -12.14 -11.84
CA ALA A 107 -1.95 -12.09 -10.78
C ALA A 107 -2.12 -10.85 -9.89
N LEU A 108 -2.44 -9.71 -10.50
CA LEU A 108 -2.70 -8.46 -9.80
C LEU A 108 -4.12 -7.98 -10.00
N MET A 109 -4.54 -7.13 -9.08
CA MET A 109 -5.75 -6.34 -9.20
C MET A 109 -5.52 -4.94 -8.61
N TRP A 110 -6.42 -4.03 -8.92
CA TRP A 110 -6.36 -2.67 -8.41
C TRP A 110 -7.74 -2.22 -7.92
N GLY A 111 -7.75 -1.28 -7.02
CA GLY A 111 -9.00 -0.70 -6.53
C GLY A 111 -8.76 0.21 -5.35
N ARG A 112 -9.77 0.96 -4.96
CA ARG A 112 -9.75 1.72 -3.73
C ARG A 112 -10.18 0.84 -2.57
N LEU A 113 -9.33 0.77 -1.57
CA LEU A 113 -9.54 -0.07 -0.37
C LEU A 113 -10.28 0.72 0.72
N THR A 114 -9.84 1.95 1.00
CA THR A 114 -10.47 2.80 2.02
C THR A 114 -11.71 3.50 1.48
N PRO A 115 -12.79 3.61 2.26
CA PRO A 115 -13.97 4.36 1.86
C PRO A 115 -13.63 5.83 1.55
N HIS A 116 -14.32 6.40 0.57
CA HIS A 116 -14.14 7.82 0.27
C HIS A 116 -14.66 8.67 1.44
N PRO A 117 -13.89 9.67 1.95
CA PRO A 117 -14.30 10.46 3.13
C PRO A 117 -15.69 11.09 3.01
N ARG A 118 -16.11 11.48 1.81
CA ARG A 118 -17.46 12.02 1.57
C ARG A 118 -18.58 11.00 1.69
N LEU A 119 -18.27 9.72 1.52
CA LEU A 119 -19.23 8.65 1.76
C LEU A 119 -19.47 8.45 3.26
N MET A 120 -18.48 8.82 4.08
CA MET A 120 -18.50 8.65 5.53
C MET A 120 -19.13 9.85 6.26
N GLN A 121 -19.26 11.00 5.59
CA GLN A 121 -19.87 12.20 6.18
C GLN A 121 -21.39 12.03 6.24
N GLU A 122 -22.03 12.56 7.31
CA GLU A 122 -23.48 12.62 7.39
C GLU A 122 -24.07 13.40 6.21
N LEU A 123 -25.18 12.90 5.68
CA LEU A 123 -25.88 13.56 4.58
C LEU A 123 -26.45 14.88 5.06
N ASN A 124 -25.79 15.99 4.71
CA ASN A 124 -26.34 17.31 4.93
C ASN A 124 -27.23 17.67 3.72
N PRO A 125 -28.55 17.78 3.87
CA PRO A 125 -29.49 17.97 2.75
C PRO A 125 -29.23 19.28 1.97
N VAL A 126 -28.52 20.24 2.55
CA VAL A 126 -28.21 21.54 1.91
C VAL A 126 -26.97 21.48 1.02
N GLN A 127 -26.11 20.49 1.17
CA GLN A 127 -24.83 20.40 0.47
C GLN A 127 -24.72 19.17 -0.44
N GLY A 128 -25.69 18.79 -1.20
CA GLY A 128 -25.70 17.68 -2.19
C GLY A 128 -24.41 17.47 -3.00
N ARG A 129 -23.26 17.40 -2.32
CA ARG A 129 -21.94 17.24 -2.94
C ARG A 129 -21.66 15.78 -3.21
N ARG A 130 -21.88 15.38 -4.45
CA ARG A 130 -21.48 14.12 -5.04
C ARG A 130 -19.97 13.88 -4.86
N VAL A 131 -19.57 12.60 -4.86
CA VAL A 131 -18.16 12.23 -4.99
C VAL A 131 -17.66 12.78 -6.33
N ILE A 132 -16.89 13.86 -6.30
CA ILE A 132 -16.28 14.39 -7.53
C ILE A 132 -14.96 13.65 -7.73
N PRO A 133 -14.85 12.84 -8.78
CA PRO A 133 -13.62 12.12 -9.07
C PRO A 133 -12.52 13.11 -9.45
N THR A 134 -11.40 13.02 -8.74
CA THR A 134 -10.20 13.78 -9.05
C THR A 134 -9.09 12.81 -9.44
N ARG A 135 -8.14 13.22 -10.29
CA ARG A 135 -6.95 12.42 -10.66
C ARG A 135 -6.12 11.98 -9.45
N VAL A 136 -6.41 12.54 -8.30
CA VAL A 136 -5.75 12.28 -7.02
C VAL A 136 -6.51 11.21 -6.22
N ALA A 137 -7.55 10.58 -6.81
CA ALA A 137 -8.25 9.49 -6.14
C ALA A 137 -7.25 8.39 -5.77
N PRO A 138 -7.11 8.06 -4.48
CA PRO A 138 -6.20 7.01 -4.06
C PRO A 138 -6.72 5.65 -4.52
N VAL A 139 -5.82 4.82 -5.05
CA VAL A 139 -6.06 3.42 -5.38
C VAL A 139 -4.87 2.60 -4.90
N GLY A 140 -5.11 1.35 -4.52
CA GLY A 140 -4.10 0.35 -4.27
C GLY A 140 -3.93 -0.57 -5.49
N ILE A 141 -2.73 -1.09 -5.68
CA ILE A 141 -2.43 -2.22 -6.57
C ILE A 141 -1.92 -3.33 -5.65
N PHE A 142 -2.44 -4.54 -5.78
CA PHE A 142 -2.13 -5.65 -4.89
C PHE A 142 -2.32 -7.00 -5.57
N ALA A 143 -1.73 -8.05 -5.00
CA ALA A 143 -1.94 -9.40 -5.50
C ALA A 143 -3.42 -9.80 -5.36
N ARG A 144 -3.96 -10.47 -6.36
CA ARG A 144 -5.37 -10.90 -6.34
C ARG A 144 -5.67 -11.85 -5.18
N GLU A 145 -4.71 -12.67 -4.79
CA GLU A 145 -4.80 -13.58 -3.64
C GLU A 145 -5.03 -12.83 -2.32
N ASP A 146 -4.49 -11.61 -2.17
CA ASP A 146 -4.66 -10.77 -0.99
C ASP A 146 -5.98 -9.97 -1.01
N GLY A 147 -6.61 -9.89 -2.17
CA GLY A 147 -7.84 -9.11 -2.38
C GLY A 147 -8.93 -9.37 -1.37
N PRO A 148 -9.35 -10.63 -1.12
CA PRO A 148 -10.41 -10.92 -0.16
C PRO A 148 -10.14 -10.37 1.24
N VAL A 149 -8.91 -10.51 1.74
CA VAL A 149 -8.52 -10.06 3.09
C VAL A 149 -8.43 -8.53 3.16
N LEU A 150 -7.82 -7.89 2.16
CA LEU A 150 -7.70 -6.43 2.09
C LEU A 150 -9.07 -5.76 1.94
N LEU A 151 -9.96 -6.36 1.16
CA LEU A 151 -11.30 -5.83 0.92
C LEU A 151 -12.23 -6.05 2.14
N ALA A 152 -12.06 -7.15 2.87
CA ALA A 152 -12.83 -7.42 4.09
C ALA A 152 -12.52 -6.38 5.18
N ALA A 153 -11.25 -6.01 5.35
CA ALA A 153 -10.83 -5.03 6.37
C ALA A 153 -11.52 -3.66 6.22
N ALA A 154 -11.84 -3.25 4.98
CA ALA A 154 -12.53 -1.99 4.69
C ALA A 154 -14.03 -2.18 4.39
N GLY A 155 -14.49 -3.41 4.21
CA GLY A 155 -15.82 -3.73 3.70
C GLY A 155 -16.95 -3.50 4.70
N GLU A 156 -16.72 -3.76 5.98
CA GLU A 156 -17.73 -3.63 7.02
C GLU A 156 -18.27 -2.20 7.16
N GLU A 157 -17.40 -1.22 7.01
CA GLU A 157 -17.78 0.19 7.10
C GLU A 157 -18.59 0.62 5.88
N LEU A 158 -18.17 0.17 4.67
CA LEU A 158 -18.89 0.45 3.43
C LEU A 158 -20.27 -0.24 3.38
N ALA A 159 -20.39 -1.45 3.92
CA ALA A 159 -21.63 -2.22 3.95
C ALA A 159 -22.72 -1.57 4.82
N ARG A 160 -22.33 -0.76 5.81
CA ARG A 160 -23.25 -0.01 6.68
C ARG A 160 -23.81 1.27 6.04
N LEU A 161 -23.26 1.69 4.88
CA LEU A 161 -23.65 2.93 4.24
C LEU A 161 -24.79 2.70 3.23
N ASP A 162 -25.82 3.54 3.27
CA ASP A 162 -26.76 3.67 2.16
C ASP A 162 -26.09 4.40 1.00
N LEU A 163 -25.60 3.62 0.04
CA LEU A 163 -24.91 4.13 -1.14
C LEU A 163 -25.89 4.72 -2.18
N SER A 164 -27.19 4.41 -2.08
CA SER A 164 -28.18 4.87 -3.06
C SER A 164 -28.35 6.40 -3.02
N ALA A 165 -28.34 6.99 -1.82
CA ALA A 165 -28.45 8.44 -1.65
C ALA A 165 -27.13 9.20 -1.91
N ARG A 166 -26.00 8.49 -2.05
CA ARG A 166 -24.64 9.06 -2.11
C ARG A 166 -24.00 9.03 -3.49
N LEU A 167 -24.57 8.24 -4.40
CA LEU A 167 -24.11 8.09 -5.77
C LEU A 167 -25.00 8.84 -6.76
N SER A 168 -24.39 9.29 -7.87
CA SER A 168 -25.15 9.85 -8.98
C SER A 168 -26.06 8.80 -9.64
N GLY A 169 -27.10 9.24 -10.35
CA GLY A 169 -27.99 8.33 -11.08
C GLY A 169 -27.25 7.46 -12.12
N SER A 170 -26.23 8.02 -12.80
CA SER A 170 -25.37 7.25 -13.71
C SER A 170 -24.56 6.17 -12.99
N ALA A 171 -23.93 6.52 -11.84
CA ALA A 171 -23.18 5.55 -11.04
C ALA A 171 -24.10 4.43 -10.50
N GLN A 172 -25.31 4.77 -10.06
CA GLN A 172 -26.32 3.78 -9.62
C GLN A 172 -26.74 2.85 -10.75
N ALA A 173 -27.02 3.38 -11.94
CA ALA A 173 -27.42 2.58 -13.11
C ALA A 173 -26.29 1.61 -13.53
N ILE A 174 -25.02 2.07 -13.55
CA ILE A 174 -23.86 1.24 -13.85
C ILE A 174 -23.69 0.15 -12.79
N ARG A 175 -23.77 0.51 -11.50
CA ARG A 175 -23.68 -0.44 -10.40
C ARG A 175 -24.77 -1.51 -10.52
N GLY A 176 -26.02 -1.13 -10.78
CA GLY A 176 -27.13 -2.06 -10.97
C GLY A 176 -26.91 -2.98 -12.19
N CYS A 177 -26.36 -2.45 -13.29
CA CYS A 177 -25.99 -3.25 -14.46
C CYS A 177 -24.91 -4.30 -14.13
N LEU A 178 -23.85 -3.90 -13.40
CA LEU A 178 -22.79 -4.80 -12.96
C LEU A 178 -23.28 -5.84 -11.94
N GLN A 179 -24.24 -5.48 -11.08
CA GLN A 179 -24.86 -6.43 -10.15
C GLN A 179 -25.68 -7.50 -10.87
N ALA A 180 -26.43 -7.10 -11.90
CA ALA A 180 -27.32 -8.00 -12.63
C ALA A 180 -26.58 -8.89 -13.65
N ARG A 181 -25.53 -8.36 -14.30
CA ARG A 181 -24.84 -9.03 -15.43
C ARG A 181 -23.46 -9.56 -15.08
N GLY A 182 -22.87 -9.13 -13.96
CA GLY A 182 -21.48 -9.41 -13.61
C GLY A 182 -20.49 -8.52 -14.38
N ALA A 183 -19.27 -9.03 -14.57
CA ALA A 183 -18.21 -8.31 -15.26
C ALA A 183 -18.59 -7.99 -16.70
N SER A 184 -18.55 -6.71 -17.07
CA SER A 184 -19.07 -6.19 -18.35
C SER A 184 -18.07 -5.27 -19.03
N PHE A 185 -18.02 -5.33 -20.37
CA PHE A 185 -17.26 -4.37 -21.17
C PHE A 185 -17.92 -3.00 -21.17
N PHE A 186 -17.15 -1.96 -21.47
CA PHE A 186 -17.68 -0.60 -21.53
C PHE A 186 -18.86 -0.46 -22.51
N SER A 187 -18.78 -1.11 -23.67
CA SER A 187 -19.88 -1.15 -24.65
C SER A 187 -21.14 -1.82 -24.11
N GLU A 188 -21.00 -2.86 -23.31
CA GLU A 188 -22.14 -3.54 -22.68
C GLU A 188 -22.79 -2.67 -21.61
N LEU A 189 -21.98 -1.89 -20.87
CA LEU A 189 -22.50 -0.89 -19.94
C LEU A 189 -23.26 0.22 -20.66
N LEU A 190 -22.76 0.72 -21.78
CA LEU A 190 -23.47 1.70 -22.62
C LEU A 190 -24.84 1.18 -23.04
N HIS A 191 -24.89 -0.03 -23.61
CA HIS A 191 -26.14 -0.62 -24.07
C HIS A 191 -27.07 -0.97 -22.89
N GLY A 192 -26.52 -1.47 -21.79
CA GLY A 192 -27.31 -1.91 -20.64
C GLY A 192 -27.93 -0.76 -19.86
N THR A 193 -27.22 0.36 -19.75
CA THR A 193 -27.69 1.54 -18.99
C THR A 193 -28.39 2.58 -19.85
N ARG A 194 -28.23 2.54 -21.20
CA ARG A 194 -28.69 3.56 -22.13
C ARG A 194 -28.18 4.98 -21.83
N LEU A 195 -27.06 5.09 -21.18
CA LEU A 195 -26.39 6.36 -20.87
C LEU A 195 -25.46 6.79 -22.01
N LEU A 196 -25.14 8.07 -22.07
CA LEU A 196 -24.10 8.57 -22.97
C LEU A 196 -22.70 8.09 -22.52
N ALA A 197 -21.77 7.97 -23.45
CA ALA A 197 -20.40 7.51 -23.14
C ALA A 197 -19.75 8.34 -22.02
N SER A 198 -19.92 9.66 -22.06
CA SER A 198 -19.39 10.57 -21.01
C SER A 198 -20.06 10.35 -19.65
N GLU A 199 -21.33 9.97 -19.61
CA GLU A 199 -22.04 9.66 -18.36
C GLU A 199 -21.56 8.33 -17.78
N VAL A 200 -21.31 7.32 -18.65
CA VAL A 200 -20.73 6.04 -18.22
C VAL A 200 -19.30 6.24 -17.70
N GLU A 201 -18.46 7.02 -18.40
CA GLU A 201 -17.10 7.35 -17.90
C GLU A 201 -17.15 8.05 -16.54
N ASN A 202 -17.98 9.06 -16.38
CA ASN A 202 -18.12 9.78 -15.12
C ASN A 202 -18.65 8.89 -14.00
N GLY A 203 -19.66 8.06 -14.29
CA GLY A 203 -20.22 7.12 -13.32
C GLY A 203 -19.22 6.03 -12.91
N LEU A 204 -18.45 5.47 -13.85
CA LEU A 204 -17.38 4.53 -13.56
C LEU A 204 -16.31 5.17 -12.68
N TRP A 205 -15.89 6.39 -13.01
CA TRP A 205 -14.89 7.10 -12.21
C TRP A 205 -15.39 7.40 -10.79
N GLU A 206 -16.66 7.76 -10.65
CA GLU A 206 -17.30 7.92 -9.34
C GLU A 206 -17.29 6.62 -8.55
N LEU A 207 -17.63 5.49 -9.19
CA LEU A 207 -17.61 4.16 -8.56
C LEU A 207 -16.19 3.71 -8.19
N VAL A 208 -15.16 4.00 -9.02
CA VAL A 208 -13.76 3.78 -8.67
C VAL A 208 -13.37 4.62 -7.44
N ALA A 209 -13.71 5.90 -7.43
CA ALA A 209 -13.42 6.79 -6.31
C ALA A 209 -14.16 6.39 -5.02
N ALA A 210 -15.32 5.75 -5.16
CA ALA A 210 -16.09 5.17 -4.06
C ALA A 210 -15.51 3.83 -3.55
N GLY A 211 -14.61 3.17 -4.30
CA GLY A 211 -14.08 1.84 -3.97
C GLY A 211 -15.06 0.70 -4.26
N LEU A 212 -15.93 0.87 -5.25
CA LEU A 212 -17.00 -0.08 -5.56
C LEU A 212 -16.72 -0.92 -6.82
N VAL A 213 -15.86 -0.44 -7.73
CA VAL A 213 -15.55 -1.12 -8.98
C VAL A 213 -14.04 -1.20 -9.23
N THR A 214 -13.67 -2.20 -10.01
CA THR A 214 -12.34 -2.44 -10.58
C THR A 214 -12.48 -2.83 -12.05
N ALA A 215 -11.37 -3.04 -12.75
CA ALA A 215 -11.37 -3.62 -14.09
C ALA A 215 -10.27 -4.64 -14.27
N ASP A 216 -10.39 -5.49 -15.30
CA ASP A 216 -9.44 -6.55 -15.64
C ASP A 216 -8.03 -5.98 -15.97
N GLY A 217 -7.95 -4.78 -16.59
CA GLY A 217 -6.70 -4.13 -16.97
C GLY A 217 -6.47 -2.81 -16.23
N PHE A 218 -5.21 -2.44 -16.04
CA PHE A 218 -4.87 -1.12 -15.50
C PHE A 218 -5.06 -0.02 -16.56
N ASP A 219 -5.06 -0.36 -17.84
CA ASP A 219 -5.34 0.56 -18.95
C ASP A 219 -6.73 1.19 -18.86
N ASN A 220 -7.72 0.45 -18.34
CA ASN A 220 -9.04 0.98 -18.04
C ASN A 220 -8.99 2.18 -17.08
N LEU A 221 -8.15 2.08 -16.04
CA LEU A 221 -7.94 3.18 -15.10
C LEU A 221 -7.19 4.35 -15.74
N ARG A 222 -6.14 4.08 -16.54
CA ARG A 222 -5.39 5.12 -17.26
C ARG A 222 -6.32 5.94 -18.17
N SER A 223 -7.22 5.29 -18.89
CA SER A 223 -8.14 5.98 -19.79
C SER A 223 -9.10 6.91 -19.05
N LEU A 224 -9.48 6.58 -17.82
CA LEU A 224 -10.29 7.46 -16.98
C LEU A 224 -9.52 8.66 -16.41
N ILE A 225 -8.21 8.50 -16.15
CA ILE A 225 -7.38 9.54 -15.51
C ILE A 225 -6.88 10.57 -16.52
N ASP A 226 -6.57 10.19 -17.78
CA ASP A 226 -5.93 11.05 -18.76
C ASP A 226 -6.94 11.90 -19.57
N PRO A 227 -7.00 13.24 -19.35
CA PRO A 227 -7.94 14.08 -20.08
C PRO A 227 -7.50 14.38 -21.50
N LYS A 228 -6.19 14.28 -21.84
CA LYS A 228 -5.73 14.47 -23.20
C LYS A 228 -6.24 13.35 -24.10
N ARG A 229 -6.36 12.15 -23.56
CA ARG A 229 -7.04 11.04 -24.22
C ARG A 229 -8.54 11.30 -24.40
N ARG A 230 -9.19 12.04 -23.50
CA ARG A 230 -10.61 12.45 -23.63
C ARG A 230 -10.83 13.46 -24.74
N CYS A 231 -9.89 14.38 -24.97
CA CYS A 231 -10.02 15.43 -26.00
C CYS A 231 -9.50 15.01 -27.39
N ALA A 232 -8.52 14.11 -27.48
CA ALA A 232 -7.89 13.73 -28.75
C ALA A 232 -8.80 12.91 -29.69
N GLU A 233 -9.84 12.28 -29.16
CA GLU A 233 -10.78 11.44 -29.95
C GLU A 233 -11.84 12.24 -30.72
N ALA A 234 -12.00 13.53 -30.43
CA ALA A 234 -12.86 14.37 -31.26
C ALA A 234 -12.25 14.62 -32.65
N SER A 235 -10.94 14.42 -32.80
CA SER A 235 -10.20 14.78 -34.04
C SER A 235 -9.61 13.59 -34.84
N ASP A 236 -9.51 12.37 -34.25
CA ASP A 236 -8.84 11.26 -34.94
C ASP A 236 -9.65 9.95 -34.85
N ARG A 237 -10.45 9.68 -35.91
CA ARG A 237 -11.28 8.47 -36.07
C ARG A 237 -10.47 7.18 -36.30
N SER A 238 -9.15 7.25 -36.44
CA SER A 238 -8.29 6.10 -36.77
C SER A 238 -7.66 5.39 -35.57
N ARG A 239 -7.79 5.94 -34.35
CA ARG A 239 -7.23 5.31 -33.14
C ARG A 239 -8.21 4.33 -32.51
N ARG A 240 -7.67 3.19 -32.05
CA ARG A 240 -8.43 2.13 -31.36
C ARG A 240 -9.36 2.72 -30.28
N PRO A 241 -10.60 2.22 -30.18
CA PRO A 241 -11.56 2.66 -29.16
C PRO A 241 -10.94 2.55 -27.75
N ARG A 242 -11.15 3.54 -26.90
CA ARG A 242 -10.57 3.71 -25.54
C ARG A 242 -10.84 2.56 -24.59
N HIS A 243 -11.88 1.77 -24.86
CA HIS A 243 -12.43 0.83 -23.90
C HIS A 243 -12.35 -0.64 -24.36
N VAL A 244 -11.37 -0.97 -25.20
CA VAL A 244 -11.24 -2.32 -25.79
C VAL A 244 -10.53 -3.30 -24.85
N GLY A 245 -9.93 -2.83 -23.74
CA GLY A 245 -8.92 -3.59 -23.03
C GLY A 245 -9.39 -4.48 -21.87
N GLY A 246 -10.61 -4.34 -21.34
CA GLY A 246 -10.97 -5.12 -20.15
C GLY A 246 -12.41 -4.91 -19.71
N ARG A 247 -12.92 -5.83 -18.89
CA ARG A 247 -14.24 -5.74 -18.28
C ARG A 247 -14.18 -4.98 -16.98
N TRP A 248 -15.22 -4.26 -16.69
CA TRP A 248 -15.50 -3.65 -15.39
C TRP A 248 -16.27 -4.62 -14.53
N SER A 249 -15.92 -4.71 -13.26
CA SER A 249 -16.59 -5.57 -12.28
C SER A 249 -16.72 -4.88 -10.93
N LEU A 250 -17.64 -5.37 -10.11
CA LEU A 250 -17.72 -4.93 -8.73
C LEU A 250 -16.47 -5.38 -7.97
N LEU A 251 -15.84 -4.46 -7.25
CA LEU A 251 -14.67 -4.74 -6.44
C LEU A 251 -15.03 -5.62 -5.22
N ARG A 252 -16.24 -5.43 -4.70
CA ARG A 252 -16.82 -6.22 -3.62
C ARG A 252 -18.11 -6.86 -4.13
N PRO A 253 -18.10 -8.17 -4.43
CA PRO A 253 -19.34 -8.89 -4.72
C PRO A 253 -20.27 -8.72 -3.50
N MET A 254 -21.46 -8.28 -3.73
CA MET A 254 -22.47 -8.31 -2.67
C MET A 254 -22.86 -9.78 -2.48
N GLU A 255 -22.34 -10.41 -1.45
CA GLU A 255 -22.95 -11.59 -0.91
C GLU A 255 -24.38 -11.18 -0.49
N ASN A 256 -25.38 -11.91 -0.97
CA ASN A 256 -26.72 -11.79 -0.43
C ASN A 256 -26.65 -12.22 1.05
N HIS A 257 -26.34 -11.27 1.91
CA HIS A 257 -26.46 -11.49 3.34
C HIS A 257 -27.95 -11.62 3.66
N GLN A 258 -28.44 -12.85 3.61
CA GLN A 258 -29.48 -13.21 4.56
C GLN A 258 -28.80 -13.09 5.95
N PRO A 259 -29.36 -12.32 6.87
CA PRO A 259 -28.83 -12.24 8.23
C PRO A 259 -28.98 -13.63 8.86
N SER A 260 -27.95 -14.45 8.76
CA SER A 260 -27.82 -15.64 9.58
C SER A 260 -27.55 -15.13 11.01
N SER A 261 -28.45 -15.44 11.90
CA SER A 261 -28.49 -15.06 13.32
C SER A 261 -27.40 -15.72 14.18
N ASP A 262 -26.28 -16.11 13.59
CA ASP A 262 -25.16 -16.68 14.33
C ASP A 262 -24.15 -15.60 14.70
N SER A 263 -24.09 -15.36 15.99
CA SER A 263 -23.26 -14.39 16.72
C SER A 263 -21.76 -14.68 16.72
N SER A 264 -21.18 -15.18 15.61
CA SER A 264 -19.75 -15.47 15.45
C SER A 264 -18.97 -14.40 14.67
N GLN A 265 -19.49 -13.16 14.59
CA GLN A 265 -18.87 -12.07 13.85
C GLN A 265 -17.52 -11.53 14.40
N GLN A 266 -17.07 -12.03 15.55
CA GLN A 266 -15.78 -11.62 16.12
C GLN A 266 -14.56 -12.34 15.52
N SER A 267 -14.72 -13.35 14.66
CA SER A 267 -13.61 -14.16 14.14
C SER A 267 -12.98 -13.66 12.83
N ASN A 268 -13.64 -12.78 12.06
CA ASN A 268 -13.15 -12.36 10.74
C ASN A 268 -12.13 -11.21 10.78
N SER A 269 -12.05 -10.44 11.86
CA SER A 269 -11.10 -9.32 11.99
C SER A 269 -9.66 -9.78 12.29
N ALA A 270 -9.48 -10.90 12.97
CA ALA A 270 -8.16 -11.39 13.36
C ALA A 270 -7.27 -11.81 12.16
N PRO A 271 -7.77 -12.56 11.15
CA PRO A 271 -6.99 -12.88 9.95
C PRO A 271 -6.61 -11.64 9.14
N ALA A 272 -7.52 -10.66 9.01
CA ALA A 272 -7.25 -9.43 8.30
C ALA A 272 -6.17 -8.57 8.99
N THR A 273 -6.21 -8.48 10.33
CA THR A 273 -5.20 -7.76 11.11
C THR A 273 -3.83 -8.44 11.02
N GLU A 274 -3.77 -9.77 11.04
CA GLU A 274 -2.51 -10.51 10.88
C GLU A 274 -1.93 -10.33 9.48
N HIS A 275 -2.76 -10.40 8.44
CA HIS A 275 -2.33 -10.15 7.07
C HIS A 275 -1.74 -8.74 6.94
N LEU A 276 -2.43 -7.72 7.46
CA LEU A 276 -1.95 -6.34 7.46
C LEU A 276 -0.63 -6.20 8.25
N ALA A 277 -0.51 -6.86 9.40
CA ALA A 277 0.72 -6.87 10.19
C ALA A 277 1.91 -7.44 9.40
N ARG A 278 1.72 -8.56 8.69
CA ARG A 278 2.73 -9.15 7.80
C ARG A 278 3.05 -8.25 6.61
N GLN A 279 2.05 -7.64 6.01
CA GLN A 279 2.21 -6.71 4.89
C GLN A 279 3.03 -5.47 5.27
N LEU A 280 2.81 -4.90 6.45
CA LEU A 280 3.61 -3.80 6.97
C LEU A 280 5.07 -4.19 7.20
N LEU A 281 5.32 -5.41 7.73
CA LEU A 281 6.67 -5.94 7.87
C LEU A 281 7.36 -6.16 6.52
N GLN A 282 6.67 -6.68 5.50
CA GLN A 282 7.22 -6.81 4.16
C GLN A 282 7.57 -5.45 3.56
N ARG A 283 6.71 -4.45 3.75
CA ARG A 283 6.90 -3.09 3.23
C ARG A 283 8.05 -2.36 3.89
N TYR A 284 8.12 -2.38 5.21
CA TYR A 284 9.10 -1.57 5.97
C TYR A 284 10.27 -2.36 6.55
N GLY A 285 10.22 -3.68 6.54
CA GLY A 285 11.24 -4.54 7.17
C GLY A 285 11.25 -4.45 8.70
N VAL A 286 11.10 -3.24 9.23
CA VAL A 286 10.95 -2.92 10.66
C VAL A 286 9.71 -2.06 10.84
N VAL A 287 8.85 -2.42 11.79
CA VAL A 287 7.59 -1.71 12.07
C VAL A 287 7.56 -1.20 13.50
N PHE A 288 7.10 0.04 13.65
CA PHE A 288 6.82 0.71 14.91
C PHE A 288 5.69 1.73 14.72
N ARG A 289 5.12 2.19 15.83
CA ARG A 289 3.87 2.98 15.85
C ARG A 289 3.89 4.19 14.91
N ASP A 290 5.00 4.94 14.88
CA ASP A 290 5.09 6.20 14.13
C ASP A 290 4.96 6.00 12.62
N LEU A 291 5.39 4.84 12.08
CA LEU A 291 5.25 4.52 10.66
C LEU A 291 3.78 4.44 10.21
N LEU A 292 2.87 4.09 11.11
CA LEU A 292 1.44 3.98 10.78
C LEU A 292 0.83 5.30 10.34
N GLY A 293 1.44 6.43 10.68
CA GLY A 293 1.01 7.74 10.21
C GLY A 293 1.13 7.92 8.68
N ARG A 294 1.73 6.97 7.96
CA ARG A 294 1.82 6.95 6.49
C ARG A 294 0.78 6.05 5.84
N GLU A 295 0.19 5.15 6.59
CA GLU A 295 -0.73 4.13 6.09
C GLU A 295 -2.18 4.64 6.10
N SER A 296 -2.95 4.27 5.09
CA SER A 296 -4.38 4.58 5.00
C SER A 296 -5.26 3.46 5.60
N MET A 297 -4.83 2.21 5.44
CA MET A 297 -5.51 1.04 6.01
C MET A 297 -4.86 0.66 7.33
N VAL A 298 -5.27 1.30 8.43
CA VAL A 298 -4.67 1.02 9.73
C VAL A 298 -5.68 0.41 10.68
N SER A 299 -5.43 -0.84 11.08
CA SER A 299 -5.91 -1.37 12.35
C SER A 299 -5.28 -0.57 13.50
N SER A 300 -5.88 -0.59 14.67
CA SER A 300 -5.27 0.09 15.82
C SER A 300 -3.87 -0.49 16.09
N TRP A 301 -2.91 0.34 16.51
CA TRP A 301 -1.58 -0.16 16.92
C TRP A 301 -1.68 -1.25 17.98
N ARG A 302 -2.71 -1.20 18.83
CA ARG A 302 -2.96 -2.19 19.87
C ARG A 302 -3.22 -3.57 19.28
N ASP A 303 -4.02 -3.66 18.23
CA ASP A 303 -4.38 -4.92 17.58
C ASP A 303 -3.17 -5.49 16.82
N LEU A 304 -2.43 -4.63 16.10
CA LEU A 304 -1.18 -5.02 15.46
C LEU A 304 -0.15 -5.52 16.48
N LEU A 305 -0.06 -4.88 17.65
CA LEU A 305 0.87 -5.28 18.71
C LEU A 305 0.58 -6.70 19.23
N VAL A 306 -0.69 -7.08 19.36
CA VAL A 306 -1.07 -8.45 19.72
C VAL A 306 -0.60 -9.44 18.66
N CYS A 307 -0.79 -9.13 17.36
CA CYS A 307 -0.32 -9.97 16.27
C CYS A 307 1.21 -10.06 16.26
N TYR A 308 1.93 -8.96 16.40
CA TYR A 308 3.40 -8.96 16.37
C TYR A 308 3.99 -9.75 17.55
N ARG A 309 3.44 -9.61 18.74
CA ARG A 309 3.89 -10.40 19.90
C ARG A 309 3.66 -11.90 19.69
N ARG A 310 2.56 -12.29 19.03
CA ARG A 310 2.31 -13.68 18.65
C ARG A 310 3.33 -14.17 17.62
N LEU A 311 3.61 -13.40 16.56
CA LEU A 311 4.62 -13.72 15.55
C LEU A 311 6.04 -13.81 16.14
N GLU A 312 6.36 -12.96 17.11
CA GLU A 312 7.63 -13.04 17.86
C GLU A 312 7.73 -14.31 18.70
N LEU A 313 6.64 -14.70 19.38
CA LEU A 313 6.58 -15.95 20.15
C LEU A 313 6.75 -17.18 19.26
N MET A 314 6.25 -17.13 18.01
CA MET A 314 6.45 -18.20 17.02
C MET A 314 7.86 -18.16 16.41
N GLY A 315 8.66 -17.14 16.69
CA GLY A 315 10.02 -16.99 16.17
C GLY A 315 10.11 -16.44 14.73
N GLU A 316 8.98 -16.06 14.13
CA GLU A 316 8.93 -15.54 12.75
C GLU A 316 9.54 -14.14 12.64
N ILE A 317 9.42 -13.33 13.68
CA ILE A 317 9.94 -11.97 13.73
C ILE A 317 10.73 -11.73 15.01
N ARG A 318 11.40 -10.59 15.09
CA ARG A 318 12.16 -10.16 16.26
C ARG A 318 11.58 -8.87 16.83
N GLY A 319 11.34 -8.84 18.14
CA GLY A 319 11.01 -7.62 18.87
C GLY A 319 12.27 -6.97 19.44
N GLY A 320 12.30 -5.66 19.51
CA GLY A 320 13.45 -4.94 20.07
C GLY A 320 13.33 -3.43 19.89
N ARG A 321 14.47 -2.74 19.99
CA ARG A 321 14.62 -1.33 19.60
C ARG A 321 15.63 -1.27 18.47
N PHE A 322 15.15 -1.15 17.24
CA PHE A 322 15.97 -1.20 16.04
C PHE A 322 16.28 0.18 15.48
N VAL A 323 15.38 1.15 15.71
CA VAL A 323 15.53 2.54 15.27
C VAL A 323 15.47 3.43 16.50
N SER A 324 16.50 4.26 16.67
CA SER A 324 16.62 5.20 17.81
C SER A 324 15.65 6.39 17.66
N GLY A 325 15.27 6.99 18.79
CA GLY A 325 14.40 8.17 18.81
C GLY A 325 12.89 7.87 18.86
N PHE A 326 12.47 6.60 18.75
CA PHE A 326 11.07 6.21 18.81
C PHE A 326 10.77 5.40 20.06
N THR A 327 9.61 5.67 20.67
CA THR A 327 9.17 5.01 21.90
C THR A 327 8.33 3.78 21.59
N GLY A 328 8.33 2.82 22.51
CA GLY A 328 7.55 1.60 22.40
C GLY A 328 8.28 0.42 21.75
N GLU A 329 7.56 -0.65 21.51
CA GLU A 329 8.08 -1.88 20.91
C GLU A 329 8.20 -1.69 19.39
N GLN A 330 9.26 -2.26 18.83
CA GLN A 330 9.50 -2.32 17.40
C GLN A 330 9.68 -3.78 17.02
N PHE A 331 9.22 -4.15 15.84
CA PHE A 331 9.26 -5.52 15.33
C PHE A 331 9.92 -5.54 13.96
N ALA A 332 10.73 -6.57 13.70
CA ALA A 332 11.51 -6.67 12.48
C ALA A 332 11.52 -8.08 11.90
N LEU A 333 11.56 -8.18 10.59
CA LEU A 333 11.88 -9.41 9.89
C LEU A 333 13.35 -9.77 10.09
N PRO A 334 13.72 -11.06 10.21
CA PRO A 334 15.12 -11.48 10.35
C PRO A 334 16.02 -10.93 9.23
N GLY A 335 15.60 -11.02 7.98
CA GLY A 335 16.34 -10.48 6.83
C GLY A 335 16.53 -8.96 6.87
N ALA A 336 15.55 -8.22 7.41
CA ALA A 336 15.66 -6.77 7.59
C ALA A 336 16.76 -6.42 8.62
N LEU A 337 16.87 -7.20 9.70
CA LEU A 337 17.94 -7.01 10.70
C LEU A 337 19.32 -7.28 10.13
N GLU A 338 19.47 -8.28 9.30
CA GLU A 338 20.73 -8.58 8.62
C GLU A 338 21.12 -7.43 7.68
N ALA A 339 20.17 -6.92 6.91
CA ALA A 339 20.39 -5.78 6.03
C ALA A 339 20.75 -4.50 6.81
N LEU A 340 20.09 -4.22 7.93
CA LEU A 340 20.43 -3.09 8.81
C LEU A 340 21.85 -3.21 9.39
N ARG A 341 22.24 -4.40 9.84
CA ARG A 341 23.59 -4.67 10.36
C ARG A 341 24.65 -4.50 9.27
N ALA A 342 24.35 -4.95 8.04
CA ALA A 342 25.26 -4.79 6.90
C ALA A 342 25.51 -3.32 6.55
N LEU A 343 24.47 -2.47 6.63
CA LEU A 343 24.60 -1.03 6.45
C LEU A 343 25.47 -0.37 7.51
N LYS A 344 25.32 -0.78 8.77
CA LYS A 344 26.11 -0.24 9.88
C LYS A 344 27.60 -0.60 9.76
N LYS A 345 27.93 -1.78 9.25
CA LYS A 345 29.31 -2.24 9.03
C LYS A 345 30.03 -1.51 7.90
N ARG A 346 29.32 -0.74 7.07
CA ARG A 346 29.90 0.06 5.98
C ARG A 346 29.62 1.57 6.20
N PRO A 347 30.12 2.16 7.30
CA PRO A 347 30.00 3.60 7.53
C PRO A 347 30.90 4.31 6.51
N GLY A 348 30.39 4.92 5.51
CA GLY A 348 31.20 5.65 4.51
C GLY A 348 30.90 5.31 3.06
N ALA A 349 30.12 4.29 2.76
CA ALA A 349 29.46 4.20 1.47
C ALA A 349 28.28 5.19 1.40
N ALA A 350 28.53 6.44 1.87
CA ALA A 350 27.64 7.57 1.67
C ALA A 350 27.48 7.72 0.16
N THR A 351 26.41 7.22 -0.38
CA THR A 351 26.04 7.48 -1.77
C THR A 351 25.72 8.97 -1.82
N GLN A 352 26.67 9.79 -2.31
CA GLN A 352 26.43 11.22 -2.57
C GLN A 352 25.29 11.42 -3.58
N GLN A 353 24.65 10.35 -3.99
CA GLN A 353 23.60 10.35 -4.99
C GLN A 353 22.26 10.71 -4.37
N ASP A 354 21.64 11.73 -4.91
CA ASP A 354 20.31 12.17 -4.53
C ASP A 354 19.25 11.14 -4.98
N ILE A 355 18.37 10.76 -4.05
CA ILE A 355 17.20 9.93 -4.32
C ILE A 355 15.98 10.85 -4.31
N LYS A 356 15.37 11.05 -5.49
CA LYS A 356 14.14 11.82 -5.64
C LYS A 356 12.95 10.88 -5.69
N ILE A 357 12.00 11.06 -4.76
CA ILE A 357 10.73 10.33 -4.74
C ILE A 357 9.54 11.29 -4.77
N SER A 358 8.37 10.78 -5.18
CA SER A 358 7.11 11.50 -5.03
C SER A 358 6.72 11.61 -3.56
N ALA A 359 6.07 12.70 -3.18
CA ALA A 359 5.47 12.80 -1.86
C ALA A 359 4.30 11.83 -1.65
N ALA A 360 3.72 11.28 -2.74
CA ALA A 360 2.72 10.21 -2.69
C ALA A 360 3.32 8.82 -2.39
N ASP A 361 4.66 8.67 -2.45
CA ASP A 361 5.36 7.38 -2.22
C ASP A 361 5.30 6.97 -0.74
N PRO A 362 5.20 5.66 -0.40
CA PRO A 362 5.28 5.16 0.97
C PRO A 362 6.56 5.58 1.71
N LEU A 363 7.67 5.80 0.98
CA LEU A 363 8.94 6.28 1.53
C LEU A 363 8.95 7.77 1.89
N ASN A 364 7.88 8.53 1.63
CA ASN A 364 7.78 9.89 2.14
C ASN A 364 7.48 9.88 3.65
N LEU A 365 8.52 9.72 4.43
CA LEU A 365 8.49 9.70 5.88
C LEU A 365 9.03 11.00 6.50
N ALA A 366 9.14 12.07 5.69
CA ALA A 366 9.48 13.41 6.14
C ALA A 366 8.42 13.93 7.14
N GLY A 367 8.86 14.46 8.27
CA GLY A 367 7.97 14.91 9.34
C GLY A 367 7.23 13.80 10.09
N LEU A 368 7.53 12.52 9.78
CA LEU A 368 7.03 11.35 10.52
C LEU A 368 8.15 10.71 11.34
N ILE A 369 9.19 10.24 10.66
CA ILE A 369 10.37 9.66 11.30
C ILE A 369 11.62 10.52 11.11
N LEU A 370 11.64 11.37 10.12
CA LEU A 370 12.68 12.37 9.91
C LEU A 370 12.23 13.73 10.42
N PRO A 371 13.16 14.59 10.87
CA PRO A 371 12.85 15.94 11.29
C PRO A 371 12.31 16.79 10.13
N GLY A 372 11.56 17.83 10.47
CA GLY A 372 10.99 18.76 9.50
C GLY A 372 9.46 18.68 9.38
N PRO A 373 8.85 19.48 8.51
CA PRO A 373 7.41 19.48 8.31
C PRO A 373 6.96 18.24 7.51
N ARG A 374 5.71 17.83 7.74
CA ARG A 374 5.06 16.83 6.89
C ARG A 374 4.81 17.38 5.49
N ILE A 375 5.13 16.58 4.49
CA ILE A 375 4.93 16.93 3.09
C ILE A 375 3.66 16.24 2.59
N ALA A 376 2.73 17.05 2.07
CA ALA A 376 1.45 16.54 1.59
C ALA A 376 1.66 15.50 0.48
N ALA A 377 0.98 14.35 0.62
CA ALA A 377 1.08 13.18 -0.25
C ALA A 377 0.36 13.39 -1.59
N VAL A 378 0.72 14.45 -2.32
CA VAL A 378 0.18 14.75 -3.65
C VAL A 378 1.24 14.50 -4.72
N PRO A 379 0.85 14.01 -5.92
CA PRO A 379 1.78 13.65 -6.98
C PRO A 379 2.66 14.79 -7.50
N SER A 380 2.21 16.04 -7.35
CA SER A 380 2.98 17.22 -7.75
C SER A 380 4.14 17.57 -6.82
N ASN A 381 4.16 17.01 -5.61
CA ASN A 381 5.21 17.25 -4.65
C ASN A 381 6.27 16.14 -4.71
N PHE A 382 7.53 16.53 -4.54
CA PHE A 382 8.66 15.60 -4.51
C PHE A 382 9.55 15.89 -3.32
N VAL A 383 10.20 14.84 -2.84
CA VAL A 383 11.19 14.89 -1.76
C VAL A 383 12.51 14.35 -2.28
N VAL A 384 13.58 15.07 -2.05
CA VAL A 384 14.93 14.66 -2.41
C VAL A 384 15.71 14.33 -1.16
N PHE A 385 16.26 13.14 -1.13
CA PHE A 385 17.03 12.61 -0.02
C PHE A 385 18.50 12.46 -0.41
N ARG A 386 19.37 12.75 0.53
CA ARG A 386 20.80 12.42 0.49
C ARG A 386 21.18 11.80 1.81
N ASP A 387 21.84 10.65 1.80
CA ASP A 387 22.23 9.91 3.01
C ASP A 387 21.07 9.65 4.00
N GLY A 388 19.87 9.41 3.48
CA GLY A 388 18.69 9.16 4.29
C GLY A 388 18.05 10.41 4.90
N MET A 389 18.60 11.60 4.67
CA MET A 389 18.06 12.88 5.16
C MET A 389 17.41 13.67 4.02
N VAL A 390 16.37 14.43 4.34
CA VAL A 390 15.73 15.33 3.38
C VAL A 390 16.64 16.53 3.13
N VAL A 391 17.06 16.73 1.87
CA VAL A 391 17.87 17.89 1.47
C VAL A 391 17.07 18.94 0.71
N ARG A 392 15.99 18.55 0.05
CA ARG A 392 15.13 19.48 -0.70
C ARG A 392 13.72 18.90 -0.85
N THR A 393 12.75 19.79 -0.80
CA THR A 393 11.36 19.53 -1.18
C THR A 393 10.99 20.36 -2.39
N VAL A 394 10.23 19.81 -3.32
CA VAL A 394 9.71 20.53 -4.50
C VAL A 394 8.21 20.44 -4.44
N THR A 395 7.53 21.57 -4.37
CA THR A 395 6.07 21.63 -4.35
C THR A 395 5.53 22.04 -5.72
N GLY A 396 4.34 21.58 -6.09
CA GLY A 396 3.75 21.84 -7.40
C GLY A 396 3.51 23.32 -7.72
N ARG A 397 3.62 24.22 -6.73
CA ARG A 397 3.60 25.67 -6.95
C ARG A 397 4.91 26.21 -7.51
N GLU A 398 6.04 25.57 -7.20
CA GLU A 398 7.38 26.00 -7.62
C GLU A 398 7.75 25.54 -9.03
N THR A 399 7.03 24.58 -9.60
CA THR A 399 7.26 24.13 -10.99
C THR A 399 6.81 25.15 -12.03
N ASN A 400 6.03 26.16 -11.66
CA ASN A 400 5.64 27.28 -12.54
C ASN A 400 6.57 28.50 -12.44
N ASP A 401 7.36 28.60 -11.37
CA ASP A 401 8.35 29.67 -11.21
C ASP A 401 9.76 29.05 -11.23
N ARG A 402 10.52 29.39 -12.27
CA ARG A 402 11.95 29.06 -12.42
C ARG A 402 12.79 29.89 -11.44
N GLN A 403 12.61 29.68 -10.13
CA GLN A 403 13.59 30.15 -9.14
C GLN A 403 13.58 29.24 -7.91
N VAL A 404 14.69 28.54 -7.75
CA VAL A 404 15.00 27.67 -6.62
C VAL A 404 15.44 28.55 -5.46
N SER A 405 14.62 28.68 -4.43
CA SER A 405 15.08 29.24 -3.15
C SER A 405 15.76 28.15 -2.34
N PRO A 406 16.96 28.39 -1.78
CA PRO A 406 17.65 27.44 -0.92
C PRO A 406 16.89 27.25 0.40
N VAL A 407 16.85 26.01 0.86
CA VAL A 407 16.36 25.66 2.20
C VAL A 407 17.22 26.37 3.22
N VAL A 408 16.57 27.08 4.14
CA VAL A 408 17.18 27.68 5.32
C VAL A 408 18.08 26.66 6.02
N GLU A 409 19.35 26.93 6.07
CA GLU A 409 20.32 26.23 6.93
C GLU A 409 19.79 26.29 8.37
N VAL A 410 19.44 25.12 8.92
CA VAL A 410 19.22 25.01 10.36
C VAL A 410 20.58 25.17 11.02
N GLY A 411 20.78 26.34 11.62
CA GLY A 411 22.00 26.73 12.28
C GLY A 411 22.47 25.67 13.27
N ARG A 412 23.76 25.41 13.26
CA ARG A 412 24.49 24.74 14.33
C ARG A 412 24.17 25.48 15.63
N VAL A 413 23.45 24.83 16.52
CA VAL A 413 23.47 25.23 17.94
C VAL A 413 24.78 24.70 18.50
N GLY A 414 25.75 25.60 18.64
CA GLY A 414 26.95 25.39 19.43
C GLY A 414 26.60 25.62 20.91
N GLY A 415 27.24 24.85 21.76
CA GLY A 415 27.22 24.93 23.21
C GLY A 415 27.20 23.55 23.85
#